data_35e35dcc4574a2dc20791083f0fb5aa2
#
_entry.id   35e35dcc4574a2dc20791083f0fb5aa2
#
_cell.length_a   1.000
_cell.length_b   1.000
_cell.length_c   1.000
_cell.angle_alpha   90.00
_cell.angle_beta   90.00
_cell.angle_gamma   90.00
#
_symmetry.space_group_name_H-M   'P 1'
#
loop_
_entity.id
_entity.type
_entity.pdbx_description
1 polymer ?
#
loop_
_entity_poly.entity_id
_entity_poly.type
_entity_poly.pdbx_seq_one_letter_code
_entity_poly.pdbx_strand_id
1 'polypeptide(L)'
;MKPFNFNEGSREQTRREAVARARFHRWQAPGRARVEHPAHGSVVVPHASNLAAILNAAEVWRCNWVTILDAKVWAADPSEPVAKMPLHI
;
A
#
# COMPACT_ATOMS: atom_id res chain seq x y z
N MET A 1 -11.49 10.63 -40.01
CA MET A 1 -10.37 10.95 -39.19
C MET A 1 -9.96 9.75 -38.36
N LYS A 2 -8.73 9.64 -38.19
CA LYS A 2 -8.29 8.60 -37.30
C LYS A 2 -8.84 8.86 -35.92
N PRO A 3 -9.52 7.91 -35.34
CA PRO A 3 -9.99 8.11 -34.00
C PRO A 3 -8.81 8.33 -33.07
N PHE A 4 -9.10 8.94 -31.97
CA PHE A 4 -8.11 9.16 -31.01
C PHE A 4 -7.35 7.88 -30.73
N ASN A 5 -6.07 7.95 -30.86
CA ASN A 5 -5.26 6.77 -30.76
C ASN A 5 -4.73 6.61 -29.35
N PHE A 6 -5.33 5.70 -28.63
CA PHE A 6 -4.79 5.33 -27.33
C PHE A 6 -3.66 4.36 -27.57
N ASN A 7 -2.49 4.87 -27.74
CA ASN A 7 -1.36 3.97 -27.87
C ASN A 7 -1.10 3.30 -26.53
N GLU A 8 -0.29 2.27 -26.59
CA GLU A 8 -0.03 1.51 -25.38
C GLU A 8 0.69 2.31 -24.31
N GLY A 9 1.54 3.23 -24.71
CA GLY A 9 2.22 4.10 -23.78
C GLY A 9 1.26 4.92 -22.95
N SER A 10 0.21 5.46 -23.57
CA SER A 10 -0.80 6.23 -22.86
C SER A 10 -1.56 5.37 -21.85
N ARG A 11 -1.88 4.15 -22.23
CA ARG A 11 -2.57 3.24 -21.32
C ARG A 11 -1.71 2.90 -20.12
N GLU A 12 -0.45 2.64 -20.34
CA GLU A 12 0.46 2.33 -19.25
C GLU A 12 0.63 3.52 -18.32
N GLN A 13 0.74 4.70 -18.87
CA GLN A 13 0.88 5.90 -18.07
C GLN A 13 -0.35 6.10 -17.20
N THR A 14 -1.55 5.93 -17.77
CA THR A 14 -2.78 6.04 -17.01
C THR A 14 -2.83 5.02 -15.89
N ARG A 15 -2.39 3.80 -16.18
CA ARG A 15 -2.36 2.73 -15.18
C ARG A 15 -1.39 3.06 -14.06
N ARG A 16 -0.22 3.57 -14.40
CA ARG A 16 0.77 3.97 -13.39
C ARG A 16 0.23 5.09 -12.51
N GLU A 17 -0.46 6.04 -13.11
CA GLU A 17 -1.06 7.13 -12.34
C GLU A 17 -2.14 6.61 -11.41
N ALA A 18 -2.95 5.67 -11.87
CA ALA A 18 -3.98 5.07 -11.03
C ALA A 18 -3.37 4.31 -9.87
N VAL A 19 -2.30 3.55 -10.11
CA VAL A 19 -1.61 2.81 -9.06
C VAL A 19 -0.98 3.77 -8.05
N ALA A 20 -0.34 4.82 -8.53
CA ALA A 20 0.28 5.81 -7.65
C ALA A 20 -0.77 6.50 -6.80
N ARG A 21 -1.92 6.82 -7.38
CA ARG A 21 -3.02 7.48 -6.68
C ARG A 21 -3.59 6.55 -5.61
N ALA A 22 -3.80 5.29 -5.95
CA ALA A 22 -4.29 4.30 -5.00
C ALA A 22 -3.31 4.12 -3.84
N ARG A 23 -2.01 4.10 -4.13
CA ARG A 23 -0.98 4.00 -3.12
C ARG A 23 -1.01 5.21 -2.19
N PHE A 24 -1.13 6.39 -2.75
CA PHE A 24 -1.20 7.60 -1.95
C PHE A 24 -2.40 7.56 -1.01
N HIS A 25 -3.57 7.22 -1.54
CA HIS A 25 -4.77 7.12 -0.71
C HIS A 25 -4.65 6.07 0.38
N ARG A 26 -4.03 4.95 0.05
CA ARG A 26 -3.81 3.87 1.02
C ARG A 26 -2.97 4.35 2.19
N TRP A 27 -1.98 5.20 1.92
CA TRP A 27 -1.11 5.74 2.97
C TRP A 27 -1.71 6.93 3.69
N GLN A 28 -2.78 7.52 3.16
CA GLN A 28 -3.47 8.64 3.80
C GLN A 28 -4.67 8.21 4.63
N ALA A 29 -4.95 6.93 4.70
CA ALA A 29 -6.11 6.43 5.44
C ALA A 29 -6.00 6.82 6.91
N PRO A 30 -7.11 7.24 7.54
CA PRO A 30 -7.08 7.68 8.94
C PRO A 30 -6.99 6.54 9.94
N GLY A 31 -7.42 5.35 9.57
CA GLY A 31 -7.33 4.20 10.45
C GLY A 31 -5.91 3.71 10.60
N ARG A 32 -5.66 2.94 11.65
CA ARG A 32 -4.34 2.39 11.94
C ARG A 32 -4.45 0.93 12.29
N ALA A 33 -3.47 0.16 11.87
CA ALA A 33 -3.41 -1.25 12.20
C ALA A 33 -1.97 -1.66 12.44
N ARG A 34 -1.81 -2.64 13.32
CA ARG A 34 -0.53 -3.32 13.51
C ARG A 34 -0.54 -4.56 12.65
N VAL A 35 0.44 -4.65 11.77
CA VAL A 35 0.62 -5.83 10.92
C VAL A 35 1.79 -6.62 11.47
N GLU A 36 1.58 -7.91 11.70
CA GLU A 36 2.60 -8.79 12.27
C GLU A 36 2.87 -9.97 11.37
N HIS A 37 4.14 -10.25 11.17
CA HIS A 37 4.55 -11.40 10.37
C HIS A 37 5.85 -11.97 10.96
N PRO A 38 5.94 -13.30 11.09
CA PRO A 38 7.12 -13.92 11.71
C PRO A 38 8.45 -13.55 11.04
N ALA A 39 8.42 -13.34 9.72
CA ALA A 39 9.64 -13.04 8.98
C ALA A 39 10.10 -11.58 9.15
N HIS A 40 9.22 -10.67 9.57
CA HIS A 40 9.52 -9.24 9.56
C HIS A 40 9.26 -8.54 10.89
N GLY A 41 8.53 -9.16 11.81
CA GLY A 41 8.14 -8.53 13.04
C GLY A 41 6.81 -7.81 12.92
N SER A 42 6.71 -6.62 13.49
CA SER A 42 5.44 -5.87 13.44
C SER A 42 5.69 -4.42 13.05
N VAL A 43 4.66 -3.82 12.46
CA VAL A 43 4.70 -2.41 12.07
C VAL A 43 3.29 -1.85 12.15
N VAL A 44 3.18 -0.58 12.54
CA VAL A 44 1.89 0.12 12.53
C VAL A 44 1.81 0.95 11.26
N VAL A 45 0.73 0.73 10.51
CA VAL A 45 0.53 1.38 9.21
C VAL A 45 -0.90 1.92 9.11
N PRO A 46 -1.14 2.85 8.20
CA PRO A 46 -2.51 3.29 7.94
C PRO A 46 -3.37 2.12 7.47
N HIS A 47 -4.64 2.15 7.81
CA HIS A 47 -5.56 1.06 7.56
C HIS A 47 -6.82 1.58 6.89
N ALA A 48 -6.97 1.33 5.60
CA ALA A 48 -8.23 1.53 4.88
C ALA A 48 -8.99 0.21 4.81
N SER A 49 -8.26 -0.90 4.78
CA SER A 49 -8.77 -2.26 4.83
C SER A 49 -7.62 -3.16 5.27
N ASN A 50 -7.91 -4.40 5.61
CA ASN A 50 -6.84 -5.32 5.99
C ASN A 50 -5.85 -5.53 4.85
N LEU A 51 -6.34 -5.67 3.63
CA LEU A 51 -5.45 -5.81 2.49
C LEU A 51 -4.60 -4.56 2.28
N ALA A 52 -5.19 -3.38 2.43
CA ALA A 52 -4.44 -2.13 2.31
C ALA A 52 -3.34 -2.05 3.36
N ALA A 53 -3.62 -2.48 4.59
CA ALA A 53 -2.60 -2.49 5.64
C ALA A 53 -1.47 -3.46 5.32
N ILE A 54 -1.79 -4.63 4.78
CA ILE A 54 -0.78 -5.60 4.35
C ILE A 54 0.08 -5.02 3.24
N LEU A 55 -0.53 -4.34 2.28
CA LEU A 55 0.21 -3.70 1.20
C LEU A 55 1.15 -2.62 1.74
N ASN A 56 0.67 -1.83 2.69
CA ASN A 56 1.50 -0.81 3.32
C ASN A 56 2.68 -1.44 4.07
N ALA A 57 2.42 -2.50 4.82
CA ALA A 57 3.48 -3.19 5.56
C ALA A 57 4.51 -3.79 4.60
N ALA A 58 4.06 -4.36 3.49
CA ALA A 58 4.96 -4.91 2.50
C ALA A 58 5.91 -3.85 1.96
N GLU A 59 5.42 -2.64 1.75
CA GLU A 59 6.26 -1.54 1.30
C GLU A 59 7.31 -1.18 2.35
N VAL A 60 6.90 -1.12 3.62
CA VAL A 60 7.83 -0.82 4.70
C VAL A 60 8.92 -1.88 4.79
N TRP A 61 8.53 -3.15 4.69
CA TRP A 61 9.46 -4.27 4.79
C TRP A 61 10.19 -4.57 3.48
N ARG A 62 9.82 -3.87 2.41
CA ARG A 62 10.42 -4.04 1.09
C ARG A 62 10.33 -5.46 0.59
N CYS A 63 9.16 -6.05 0.74
CA CYS A 63 8.91 -7.40 0.28
C CYS A 63 7.67 -7.42 -0.62
N ASN A 64 7.47 -8.54 -1.29
CA ASN A 64 6.28 -8.73 -2.10
C ASN A 64 5.11 -9.06 -1.16
N TRP A 65 4.01 -8.31 -1.29
CA TRP A 65 2.86 -8.48 -0.42
C TRP A 65 2.30 -9.89 -0.43
N VAL A 66 2.48 -10.62 -1.53
CA VAL A 66 2.01 -12.00 -1.63
C VAL A 66 2.69 -12.89 -0.59
N THR A 67 3.94 -12.58 -0.24
CA THR A 67 4.69 -13.38 0.71
C THR A 67 4.25 -13.17 2.14
N ILE A 68 3.45 -12.13 2.41
CA ILE A 68 2.98 -11.83 3.76
C ILE A 68 1.45 -11.83 3.85
N LEU A 69 0.78 -12.53 2.94
CA LEU A 69 -0.68 -12.59 2.96
C LEU A 69 -1.23 -13.24 4.24
N ASP A 70 -0.42 -14.05 4.90
CA ASP A 70 -0.78 -14.67 6.17
C ASP A 70 -0.47 -13.80 7.38
N ALA A 71 -0.03 -12.57 7.15
CA ALA A 71 0.23 -11.64 8.24
C ALA A 71 -1.03 -11.39 9.05
N LYS A 72 -0.86 -11.18 10.35
CA LYS A 72 -1.97 -10.83 11.24
C LYS A 72 -2.13 -9.32 11.25
N VAL A 73 -3.38 -8.87 11.21
CA VAL A 73 -3.70 -7.46 11.20
C VAL A 73 -4.55 -7.18 12.43
N TRP A 74 -4.04 -6.32 13.32
CA TRP A 74 -4.70 -5.97 14.56
C TRP A 74 -5.07 -4.50 14.53
N ALA A 75 -6.17 -4.15 15.18
CA ALA A 75 -6.49 -2.74 15.39
C ALA A 75 -5.40 -2.09 16.22
N ALA A 76 -4.99 -0.89 15.82
CA ALA A 76 -4.00 -0.11 16.57
C ALA A 76 -4.65 1.15 17.11
N ASP A 77 -4.10 1.67 18.20
CA ASP A 77 -4.59 2.89 18.80
C ASP A 77 -4.42 4.06 17.80
N PRO A 78 -5.45 4.88 17.62
CA PRO A 78 -5.33 6.04 16.71
C PRO A 78 -4.19 6.99 17.07
N SER A 79 -3.73 6.97 18.31
CA SER A 79 -2.62 7.83 18.73
C SER A 79 -1.25 7.22 18.46
N GLU A 80 -1.17 5.94 18.09
CA GLU A 80 0.12 5.34 17.79
C GLU A 80 0.71 5.92 16.52
N PRO A 81 2.02 6.21 16.52
CA PRO A 81 2.65 6.68 15.29
C PRO A 81 2.67 5.61 14.24
N VAL A 82 2.39 5.99 13.00
CA VAL A 82 2.46 5.07 11.87
C VAL A 82 3.80 5.18 11.20
N ALA A 83 4.21 4.11 10.54
CA ALA A 83 5.39 4.13 9.69
C ALA A 83 5.18 5.15 8.58
N LYS A 84 6.25 5.77 8.15
CA LYS A 84 6.18 6.71 7.04
C LYS A 84 6.11 5.95 5.73
N MET A 85 5.37 6.53 4.79
CA MET A 85 5.31 5.96 3.45
C MET A 85 6.71 5.90 2.86
N PRO A 86 7.18 4.71 2.48
CA PRO A 86 8.52 4.61 1.90
C PRO A 86 8.61 5.36 0.59
N LEU A 87 9.76 5.95 0.36
CA LEU A 87 10.03 6.58 -0.92
C LEU A 87 10.39 5.49 -1.91
N HIS A 88 9.78 5.54 -3.06
CA HIS A 88 10.11 4.65 -4.16
C HIS A 88 10.88 5.40 -5.20
N ILE A 89 11.80 4.70 -5.70
CA ILE A 89 12.64 5.23 -6.74
C ILE A 89 12.27 4.55 -8.04
#